data_2485b839ed04bec8e75bee9979054025
#
_entry.id   2485b839ed04bec8e75bee9979054025
#
_cell.length_a   1.000
_cell.length_b   1.000
_cell.length_c   1.000
_cell.angle_alpha   90.00
_cell.angle_beta   90.00
_cell.angle_gamma   90.00
#
_symmetry.space_group_name_H-M   'P 1'
#
loop_
_entity.id
_entity.type
_entity.pdbx_description
1 polymer ?
#
loop_
_entity_poly.entity_id
_entity_poly.type
_entity_poly.pdbx_seq_one_letter_code
_entity_poly.pdbx_strand_id
1 'polypeptide(L)'
;MYAYAVENLQRRWFTGARHTKMKIILPDSVKRIIGILEENGYEAYAVGGCVRDSLLEKQPKDWDITTSAKPEQVKALFHRTIDTGIEHGTVTVMMHHEGYEVTTYRIDGKYEDGRHPKEVIFTPSLEEDLKRRDFTINAMAYSDRTGIVDKFHGVEDLQSHIIRCVGVAKERFTEDALRILRAVRFSAALDFSIEEETLQALTELAPNLRKISRERIQAELEKLLMSDHPERAELLFFTGIIPEIFDGCPQVTAQESLADMLTQLCRSPKQHYVRWSLFLGGLAYEGVLKSLKFDNKTIRICEKYHAYRQEKLCADKSVIRHLAVNIGSDIFFDYLDFRQAVGNEDPQVLEQVRRLYQEIVDDGDALSLKELAVNGKILSEYGIGPGAEMGRILNELFDLVLTDAGLNEKEMLLKIISSKKTS
;
A
#
# COMPACT_ATOMS: atom_id res chain seq x y z
N MET A 1 2.02 25.77 13.51
CA MET A 1 1.20 24.79 14.26
C MET A 1 1.93 23.47 14.48
N TYR A 2 2.73 22.96 13.54
CA TYR A 2 3.53 21.72 13.68
C TYR A 2 4.60 21.78 14.78
N ALA A 3 5.33 22.90 14.89
CA ALA A 3 6.35 23.09 15.93
C ALA A 3 5.78 23.08 17.36
N TYR A 4 4.54 23.55 17.56
CA TYR A 4 3.88 23.61 18.85
C TYR A 4 3.39 22.22 19.33
N ALA A 5 3.04 21.32 18.41
CA ALA A 5 2.65 19.96 18.73
C ALA A 5 3.86 19.08 19.11
N VAL A 6 4.98 19.26 18.40
CA VAL A 6 6.25 18.55 18.69
C VAL A 6 6.83 19.02 20.04
N GLU A 7 6.78 20.32 20.35
CA GLU A 7 7.28 20.87 21.61
C GLU A 7 6.45 20.42 22.82
N ASN A 8 5.13 20.26 22.65
CA ASN A 8 4.25 19.75 23.72
C ASN A 8 4.43 18.22 23.94
N LEU A 9 4.72 17.44 22.91
CA LEU A 9 5.09 16.04 23.03
C LEU A 9 6.44 15.91 23.75
N GLN A 10 7.45 16.68 23.38
CA GLN A 10 8.76 16.69 24.05
C GLN A 10 8.66 17.10 25.53
N ARG A 11 7.84 18.11 25.89
CA ARG A 11 7.67 18.54 27.30
C ARG A 11 7.01 17.50 28.17
N ARG A 12 6.16 16.64 27.65
CA ARG A 12 5.49 15.57 28.41
C ARG A 12 6.45 14.42 28.81
N TRP A 13 7.54 14.24 28.04
CA TRP A 13 8.56 13.21 28.24
C TRP A 13 9.76 13.68 29.07
N PHE A 14 10.04 14.99 29.13
CA PHE A 14 11.25 15.56 29.74
C PHE A 14 11.11 16.07 31.19
N THR A 15 9.95 15.96 31.83
CA THR A 15 9.84 16.31 33.26
C THR A 15 10.26 15.14 34.13
N GLY A 16 11.52 15.18 34.51
CA GLY A 16 12.25 14.57 35.61
C GLY A 16 11.67 13.34 36.34
N ALA A 17 12.40 12.23 36.24
CA ALA A 17 12.54 11.21 37.28
C ALA A 17 11.26 10.72 38.00
N ARG A 18 10.50 9.90 37.34
CA ARG A 18 9.84 8.69 37.84
C ARG A 18 9.61 7.79 36.65
N HIS A 19 10.11 6.53 36.70
CA HIS A 19 9.68 5.46 35.80
C HIS A 19 8.18 5.21 36.04
N THR A 20 7.32 6.09 35.56
CA THR A 20 5.90 5.80 35.39
C THR A 20 5.88 4.69 34.34
N LYS A 21 5.56 3.46 34.72
CA LYS A 21 5.36 2.31 33.84
C LYS A 21 4.45 2.79 32.70
N MET A 22 5.00 2.97 31.51
CA MET A 22 4.20 3.25 30.31
C MET A 22 3.24 2.08 30.16
N LYS A 23 1.94 2.33 30.35
CA LYS A 23 0.91 1.31 30.32
C LYS A 23 0.26 1.29 28.95
N ILE A 24 0.43 0.17 28.24
CA ILE A 24 -0.29 -0.10 27.01
C ILE A 24 -1.65 -0.71 27.36
N ILE A 25 -2.71 -0.25 26.71
CA ILE A 25 -4.05 -0.82 26.87
C ILE A 25 -4.20 -1.97 25.89
N LEU A 26 -4.05 -3.19 26.39
CA LEU A 26 -4.27 -4.39 25.60
C LEU A 26 -5.78 -4.62 25.36
N PRO A 27 -6.23 -5.07 24.18
CA PRO A 27 -7.59 -5.60 23.99
C PRO A 27 -7.88 -6.79 24.92
N ASP A 28 -9.13 -6.96 25.30
CA ASP A 28 -9.52 -8.02 26.24
C ASP A 28 -9.18 -9.43 25.73
N SER A 29 -9.32 -9.68 24.42
CA SER A 29 -8.91 -10.94 23.79
C SER A 29 -7.40 -11.18 23.93
N VAL A 30 -6.58 -10.15 23.70
CA VAL A 30 -5.11 -10.25 23.83
C VAL A 30 -4.72 -10.51 25.28
N LYS A 31 -5.32 -9.78 26.25
CA LYS A 31 -5.12 -10.03 27.68
C LYS A 31 -5.49 -11.45 28.05
N ARG A 32 -6.63 -11.96 27.52
CA ARG A 32 -7.09 -13.31 27.82
C ARG A 32 -6.14 -14.35 27.26
N ILE A 33 -5.63 -14.18 26.03
CA ILE A 33 -4.68 -15.11 25.42
C ILE A 33 -3.38 -15.13 26.23
N ILE A 34 -2.79 -13.96 26.52
CA ILE A 34 -1.58 -13.84 27.34
C ILE A 34 -1.81 -14.47 28.72
N GLY A 35 -2.93 -14.15 29.37
CA GLY A 35 -3.25 -14.69 30.70
C GLY A 35 -3.33 -16.23 30.70
N ILE A 36 -4.00 -16.85 29.74
CA ILE A 36 -4.09 -18.32 29.64
C ILE A 36 -2.68 -18.93 29.49
N LEU A 37 -1.81 -18.34 28.67
CA LEU A 37 -0.44 -18.85 28.49
C LEU A 37 0.35 -18.71 29.81
N GLU A 38 0.28 -17.57 30.48
CA GLU A 38 0.97 -17.32 31.75
C GLU A 38 0.46 -18.22 32.90
N GLU A 39 -0.86 -18.44 33.00
CA GLU A 39 -1.48 -19.35 33.97
C GLU A 39 -1.02 -20.80 33.81
N ASN A 40 -0.59 -21.19 32.60
CA ASN A 40 -0.06 -22.50 32.29
C ASN A 40 1.48 -22.57 32.30
N GLY A 41 2.14 -21.53 32.85
CA GLY A 41 3.58 -21.53 33.09
C GLY A 41 4.45 -21.09 31.91
N TYR A 42 3.84 -20.53 30.87
CA TYR A 42 4.57 -20.00 29.71
C TYR A 42 4.72 -18.46 29.81
N GLU A 43 5.79 -17.94 29.26
CA GLU A 43 5.89 -16.50 29.02
C GLU A 43 5.06 -16.14 27.78
N ALA A 44 4.38 -14.97 27.83
CA ALA A 44 3.65 -14.45 26.68
C ALA A 44 3.60 -12.91 26.69
N TYR A 45 3.76 -12.30 25.51
CA TYR A 45 3.80 -10.86 25.33
C TYR A 45 3.13 -10.45 24.02
N ALA A 46 2.46 -9.30 24.02
CA ALA A 46 2.23 -8.55 22.79
C ALA A 46 3.58 -8.05 22.24
N VAL A 47 3.80 -8.05 20.93
CA VAL A 47 5.14 -7.82 20.39
C VAL A 47 5.12 -7.09 19.03
N GLY A 48 6.13 -6.28 18.77
CA GLY A 48 6.36 -5.71 17.45
C GLY A 48 5.51 -4.48 17.14
N GLY A 49 4.83 -4.49 16.00
CA GLY A 49 4.08 -3.35 15.49
C GLY A 49 3.03 -2.80 16.44
N CYS A 50 2.29 -3.67 17.13
CA CYS A 50 1.26 -3.26 18.08
C CYS A 50 1.83 -2.52 19.30
N VAL A 51 2.99 -2.93 19.80
CA VAL A 51 3.67 -2.25 20.90
C VAL A 51 4.17 -0.87 20.46
N ARG A 52 4.85 -0.80 19.29
CA ARG A 52 5.28 0.46 18.70
C ARG A 52 4.12 1.43 18.51
N ASP A 53 3.05 0.99 17.85
CA ASP A 53 1.92 1.85 17.51
C ASP A 53 1.19 2.33 18.76
N SER A 54 1.05 1.48 19.78
CA SER A 54 0.52 1.88 21.09
C SER A 54 1.37 2.95 21.79
N LEU A 55 2.71 2.84 21.67
CA LEU A 55 3.63 3.84 22.22
C LEU A 55 3.57 5.18 21.47
N LEU A 56 3.21 5.14 20.18
CA LEU A 56 2.95 6.33 19.35
C LEU A 56 1.53 6.88 19.51
N GLU A 57 0.76 6.37 20.49
CA GLU A 57 -0.66 6.73 20.71
C GLU A 57 -1.54 6.46 19.46
N LYS A 58 -1.10 5.56 18.57
CA LYS A 58 -1.87 5.07 17.41
C LYS A 58 -2.61 3.78 17.83
N GLN A 59 -3.78 3.58 17.25
CA GLN A 59 -4.51 2.33 17.45
C GLN A 59 -3.91 1.23 16.56
N PRO A 60 -3.36 0.13 17.14
CA PRO A 60 -2.87 -0.98 16.35
C PRO A 60 -3.99 -1.64 15.55
N LYS A 61 -3.68 -2.04 14.31
CA LYS A 61 -4.61 -2.79 13.47
C LYS A 61 -4.62 -4.27 13.84
N ASP A 62 -3.43 -4.83 14.06
CA ASP A 62 -3.21 -6.24 14.36
C ASP A 62 -2.40 -6.37 15.65
N TRP A 63 -2.66 -7.43 16.40
CA TRP A 63 -1.97 -7.73 17.66
C TRP A 63 -1.26 -9.08 17.55
N ASP A 64 0.06 -9.03 17.43
CA ASP A 64 0.92 -10.21 17.44
C ASP A 64 1.30 -10.55 18.88
N ILE A 65 1.26 -11.85 19.20
CA ILE A 65 1.67 -12.39 20.49
C ILE A 65 2.87 -13.30 20.30
N THR A 66 3.87 -13.18 21.14
CA THR A 66 5.01 -14.09 21.18
C THR A 66 5.05 -14.82 22.52
N THR A 67 5.47 -16.09 22.52
CA THR A 67 5.40 -16.96 23.71
C THR A 67 6.54 -17.99 23.75
N SER A 68 6.88 -18.45 24.97
CA SER A 68 7.75 -19.60 25.17
C SER A 68 7.08 -20.96 24.90
N ALA A 69 5.73 -20.98 24.80
CA ALA A 69 4.98 -22.18 24.47
C ALA A 69 5.22 -22.62 23.03
N LYS A 70 5.44 -23.92 22.81
CA LYS A 70 5.55 -24.50 21.47
C LYS A 70 4.18 -24.56 20.78
N PRO A 71 4.11 -24.64 19.44
CA PRO A 71 2.84 -24.64 18.70
C PRO A 71 1.82 -25.67 19.21
N GLU A 72 2.27 -26.88 19.54
CA GLU A 72 1.41 -27.95 20.04
C GLU A 72 0.84 -27.62 21.44
N GLN A 73 1.63 -26.93 22.27
CA GLN A 73 1.23 -26.48 23.59
C GLN A 73 0.20 -25.34 23.48
N VAL A 74 0.40 -24.39 22.55
CA VAL A 74 -0.59 -23.35 22.25
C VAL A 74 -1.91 -24.00 21.80
N LYS A 75 -1.86 -24.95 20.87
CA LYS A 75 -3.05 -25.66 20.38
C LYS A 75 -3.79 -26.43 21.50
N ALA A 76 -3.08 -26.98 22.46
CA ALA A 76 -3.69 -27.70 23.58
C ALA A 76 -4.42 -26.79 24.57
N LEU A 77 -4.05 -25.51 24.65
CA LEU A 77 -4.63 -24.53 25.59
C LEU A 77 -5.87 -23.80 25.06
N PHE A 78 -6.05 -23.75 23.72
CA PHE A 78 -7.14 -23.00 23.10
C PHE A 78 -8.10 -23.90 22.33
N HIS A 79 -9.39 -23.66 22.53
CA HIS A 79 -10.45 -24.47 21.93
C HIS A 79 -10.45 -24.43 20.38
N ARG A 80 -10.10 -23.28 19.79
CA ARG A 80 -10.10 -23.12 18.33
C ARG A 80 -8.83 -22.42 17.87
N THR A 81 -8.05 -23.15 17.06
CA THR A 81 -6.81 -22.67 16.46
C THR A 81 -6.78 -22.97 14.97
N ILE A 82 -5.99 -22.20 14.20
CA ILE A 82 -5.74 -22.42 12.77
C ILE A 82 -4.22 -22.47 12.56
N ASP A 83 -3.77 -23.46 11.82
CA ASP A 83 -2.34 -23.65 11.50
C ASP A 83 -1.95 -22.74 10.33
N THR A 84 -1.65 -21.48 10.64
CA THR A 84 -1.31 -20.46 9.62
C THR A 84 0.17 -20.41 9.29
N GLY A 85 1.03 -21.01 10.09
CA GLY A 85 2.49 -21.00 9.90
C GLY A 85 3.20 -21.90 10.90
N ILE A 86 2.68 -23.09 11.14
CA ILE A 86 3.20 -24.02 12.16
C ILE A 86 4.68 -24.39 11.96
N GLU A 87 5.11 -24.49 10.69
CA GLU A 87 6.51 -24.72 10.33
C GLU A 87 7.43 -23.58 10.79
N HIS A 88 6.86 -22.39 10.98
CA HIS A 88 7.56 -21.20 11.48
C HIS A 88 7.23 -20.87 12.94
N GLY A 89 6.51 -21.78 13.62
CA GLY A 89 6.14 -21.60 15.03
C GLY A 89 4.93 -20.72 15.28
N THR A 90 4.13 -20.38 14.26
CA THR A 90 2.96 -19.49 14.39
C THR A 90 1.66 -20.31 14.33
N VAL A 91 0.79 -20.06 15.29
CA VAL A 91 -0.58 -20.58 15.37
C VAL A 91 -1.53 -19.40 15.53
N THR A 92 -2.60 -19.36 14.73
CA THR A 92 -3.66 -18.38 14.93
C THR A 92 -4.67 -18.89 15.95
N VAL A 93 -4.78 -18.20 17.07
CA VAL A 93 -5.79 -18.44 18.11
C VAL A 93 -7.05 -17.66 17.76
N MET A 94 -8.19 -18.34 17.65
CA MET A 94 -9.48 -17.72 17.38
C MET A 94 -10.17 -17.32 18.70
N MET A 95 -10.42 -15.99 18.88
CA MET A 95 -11.11 -15.45 20.04
C MET A 95 -12.19 -14.48 19.56
N HIS A 96 -13.44 -14.67 19.98
CA HIS A 96 -14.58 -13.79 19.59
C HIS A 96 -14.73 -13.55 18.08
N HIS A 97 -14.51 -14.59 17.25
CA HIS A 97 -14.51 -14.56 15.78
C HIS A 97 -13.31 -13.82 15.13
N GLU A 98 -12.36 -13.36 15.91
CA GLU A 98 -11.12 -12.74 15.42
C GLU A 98 -9.94 -13.69 15.61
N GLY A 99 -8.95 -13.60 14.69
CA GLY A 99 -7.74 -14.40 14.74
C GLY A 99 -6.57 -13.60 15.29
N TYR A 100 -5.83 -14.18 16.24
CA TYR A 100 -4.64 -13.58 16.85
C TYR A 100 -3.44 -14.49 16.57
N GLU A 101 -2.39 -13.96 15.97
CA GLU A 101 -1.17 -14.73 15.71
C GLU A 101 -0.37 -14.89 16.99
N VAL A 102 -0.14 -16.16 17.38
CA VAL A 102 0.68 -16.54 18.54
C VAL A 102 1.91 -17.30 18.00
N THR A 103 3.08 -16.67 18.15
CA THR A 103 4.35 -17.20 17.62
C THR A 103 5.24 -17.66 18.77
N THR A 104 5.74 -18.88 18.68
CA THR A 104 6.74 -19.42 19.60
C THR A 104 8.08 -18.68 19.44
N TYR A 105 8.75 -18.35 20.55
CA TYR A 105 10.10 -17.78 20.53
C TYR A 105 11.03 -18.64 19.68
N ARG A 106 11.77 -18.01 18.79
CA ARG A 106 12.62 -18.72 17.86
C ARG A 106 13.92 -17.97 17.55
N ILE A 107 14.91 -18.73 17.19
CA ILE A 107 16.13 -18.26 16.54
C ILE A 107 16.04 -18.70 15.10
N ASP A 108 16.23 -17.77 14.19
CA ASP A 108 16.27 -18.09 12.77
C ASP A 108 17.64 -18.71 12.45
N GLY A 109 17.64 -19.89 11.84
CA GLY A 109 18.87 -20.57 11.38
C GLY A 109 19.51 -19.84 10.19
N LYS A 110 20.52 -20.46 9.56
CA LYS A 110 21.15 -19.87 8.38
C LYS A 110 20.17 -19.72 7.24
N TYR A 111 20.13 -18.54 6.63
CA TYR A 111 19.34 -18.23 5.44
C TYR A 111 20.13 -18.67 4.19
N GLU A 112 19.58 -19.55 3.36
CA GLU A 112 20.20 -19.98 2.10
C GLU A 112 19.65 -19.23 0.90
N ASP A 113 18.39 -18.86 0.93
CA ASP A 113 17.66 -18.19 -0.17
C ASP A 113 17.37 -16.69 0.07
N GLY A 114 17.89 -16.14 1.18
CA GLY A 114 17.65 -14.75 1.58
C GLY A 114 16.20 -14.48 2.05
N ARG A 115 15.43 -15.54 2.39
CA ARG A 115 14.04 -15.41 2.86
C ARG A 115 13.70 -16.30 4.05
N HIS A 116 13.97 -17.60 3.92
CA HIS A 116 13.58 -18.56 4.93
C HIS A 116 14.81 -19.10 5.63
N PRO A 117 14.81 -19.13 6.97
CA PRO A 117 15.82 -19.90 7.67
C PRO A 117 15.63 -21.38 7.32
N LYS A 118 16.70 -22.09 7.04
CA LYS A 118 16.71 -23.51 6.72
C LYS A 118 16.06 -24.35 7.83
N GLU A 119 16.21 -23.88 9.04
CA GLU A 119 15.63 -24.49 10.24
C GLU A 119 15.18 -23.38 11.20
N VAL A 120 14.04 -23.57 11.80
CA VAL A 120 13.54 -22.73 12.90
C VAL A 120 13.86 -23.48 14.20
N ILE A 121 14.68 -22.85 15.04
CA ILE A 121 15.02 -23.43 16.34
C ILE A 121 14.21 -22.69 17.41
N PHE A 122 13.34 -23.41 18.08
CA PHE A 122 12.59 -22.83 19.20
C PHE A 122 13.50 -22.59 20.40
N THR A 123 13.38 -21.44 21.02
CA THR A 123 14.16 -21.02 22.17
C THR A 123 13.25 -20.65 23.33
N PRO A 124 13.65 -20.80 24.59
CA PRO A 124 12.90 -20.25 25.72
C PRO A 124 13.17 -18.74 25.95
N SER A 125 14.09 -18.13 25.21
CA SER A 125 14.54 -16.75 25.43
C SER A 125 13.77 -15.76 24.57
N LEU A 126 13.02 -14.87 25.21
CA LEU A 126 12.40 -13.71 24.58
C LEU A 126 13.46 -12.81 23.91
N GLU A 127 14.62 -12.63 24.53
CA GLU A 127 15.68 -11.78 23.98
C GLU A 127 16.17 -12.28 22.62
N GLU A 128 16.34 -13.59 22.44
CA GLU A 128 16.71 -14.16 21.15
C GLU A 128 15.59 -13.99 20.10
N ASP A 129 14.31 -14.09 20.49
CA ASP A 129 13.21 -13.81 19.58
C ASP A 129 13.15 -12.34 19.16
N LEU A 130 13.41 -11.41 20.06
CA LEU A 130 13.48 -9.98 19.75
C LEU A 130 14.70 -9.64 18.88
N LYS A 131 15.85 -10.30 19.11
CA LYS A 131 17.12 -10.06 18.41
C LYS A 131 17.06 -10.36 16.91
N ARG A 132 16.25 -11.34 16.47
CA ARG A 132 16.11 -11.69 15.05
C ARG A 132 15.23 -10.71 14.27
N ARG A 133 14.55 -9.76 14.93
CA ARG A 133 13.64 -8.81 14.29
C ARG A 133 14.42 -7.79 13.46
N ASP A 134 13.68 -7.08 12.61
CA ASP A 134 14.27 -6.12 11.65
C ASP A 134 14.81 -4.87 12.35
N PHE A 135 13.96 -4.13 13.05
CA PHE A 135 14.29 -2.82 13.63
C PHE A 135 13.99 -2.77 15.12
N THR A 136 14.76 -1.97 15.84
CA THR A 136 14.65 -1.76 17.30
C THR A 136 13.23 -1.38 17.71
N ILE A 137 12.59 -0.48 16.96
CA ILE A 137 11.20 -0.03 17.20
C ILE A 137 10.16 -1.15 17.06
N ASN A 138 10.50 -2.28 16.45
CA ASN A 138 9.65 -3.47 16.33
C ASN A 138 10.15 -4.64 17.22
N ALA A 139 11.24 -4.43 17.97
CA ALA A 139 11.84 -5.43 18.86
C ALA A 139 11.53 -5.14 20.33
N MET A 140 10.32 -4.69 20.59
CA MET A 140 9.76 -4.43 21.93
C MET A 140 8.60 -5.39 22.20
N ALA A 141 8.50 -5.83 23.45
CA ALA A 141 7.41 -6.68 23.91
C ALA A 141 6.71 -6.07 25.14
N TYR A 142 5.43 -6.44 25.36
CA TYR A 142 4.65 -5.92 26.47
C TYR A 142 3.71 -6.97 27.06
N SER A 143 3.66 -7.05 28.39
CA SER A 143 2.54 -7.67 29.12
C SER A 143 2.13 -6.81 30.31
N ASP A 144 0.88 -6.96 30.78
CA ASP A 144 0.40 -6.21 31.96
C ASP A 144 1.21 -6.54 33.23
N ARG A 145 1.84 -7.72 33.26
CA ARG A 145 2.64 -8.19 34.41
C ARG A 145 4.03 -7.55 34.46
N THR A 146 4.72 -7.51 33.32
CA THR A 146 6.13 -7.05 33.27
C THR A 146 6.29 -5.61 32.80
N GLY A 147 5.26 -5.06 32.11
CA GLY A 147 5.37 -3.80 31.39
C GLY A 147 6.12 -3.99 30.07
N ILE A 148 6.77 -2.93 29.60
CA ILE A 148 7.55 -2.96 28.37
C ILE A 148 8.87 -3.68 28.60
N VAL A 149 9.18 -4.64 27.73
CA VAL A 149 10.49 -5.28 27.61
C VAL A 149 11.18 -4.76 26.37
N ASP A 150 12.20 -3.95 26.56
CA ASP A 150 13.01 -3.31 25.51
C ASP A 150 14.49 -3.63 25.76
N LYS A 151 15.03 -4.54 24.96
CA LYS A 151 16.41 -5.01 25.07
C LYS A 151 17.35 -4.32 24.08
N PHE A 152 16.78 -3.62 23.09
CA PHE A 152 17.50 -3.08 21.96
C PHE A 152 17.31 -1.57 21.78
N HIS A 153 16.87 -0.86 22.85
CA HIS A 153 16.68 0.59 22.86
C HIS A 153 15.61 1.09 21.85
N GLY A 154 14.60 0.27 21.59
CA GLY A 154 13.50 0.61 20.66
C GLY A 154 12.68 1.80 21.13
N VAL A 155 12.48 1.97 22.44
CA VAL A 155 11.79 3.14 23.01
C VAL A 155 12.57 4.43 22.76
N GLU A 156 13.88 4.40 22.91
CA GLU A 156 14.74 5.56 22.67
C GLU A 156 14.75 5.94 21.19
N ASP A 157 14.89 4.95 20.28
CA ASP A 157 14.83 5.16 18.84
C ASP A 157 13.46 5.67 18.40
N LEU A 158 12.38 5.17 19.03
CA LEU A 158 11.01 5.66 18.78
C LEU A 158 10.85 7.13 19.18
N GLN A 159 11.39 7.54 20.32
CA GLN A 159 11.38 8.94 20.79
C GLN A 159 12.24 9.85 19.92
N SER A 160 13.36 9.31 19.40
CA SER A 160 14.30 10.02 18.54
C SER A 160 13.87 10.04 17.07
N HIS A 161 12.76 9.38 16.72
CA HIS A 161 12.26 9.21 15.36
C HIS A 161 13.30 8.55 14.42
N ILE A 162 13.89 7.45 14.88
CA ILE A 162 14.98 6.74 14.18
C ILE A 162 14.54 5.32 13.80
N ILE A 163 14.86 4.91 12.58
CA ILE A 163 14.81 3.52 12.11
C ILE A 163 16.22 2.96 12.20
N ARG A 164 16.44 2.05 13.15
CA ARG A 164 17.72 1.37 13.39
C ARG A 164 17.52 -0.14 13.33
N CYS A 165 18.43 -0.86 12.66
CA CYS A 165 18.44 -2.33 12.70
C CYS A 165 18.72 -2.85 14.12
N VAL A 166 18.14 -4.01 14.45
CA VAL A 166 18.54 -4.74 15.65
C VAL A 166 19.91 -5.37 15.44
N GLY A 167 20.88 -5.02 16.30
CA GLY A 167 22.25 -5.51 16.17
C GLY A 167 22.98 -4.95 14.96
N VAL A 168 23.65 -5.79 14.18
CA VAL A 168 24.46 -5.37 13.03
C VAL A 168 23.61 -5.30 11.77
N ALA A 169 23.43 -4.11 11.19
CA ALA A 169 22.57 -3.88 10.04
C ALA A 169 22.94 -4.74 8.82
N LYS A 170 24.23 -4.92 8.53
CA LYS A 170 24.70 -5.78 7.43
C LYS A 170 24.29 -7.24 7.60
N GLU A 171 24.28 -7.76 8.81
CA GLU A 171 23.78 -9.11 9.09
C GLU A 171 22.29 -9.21 8.82
N ARG A 172 21.51 -8.27 9.36
CA ARG A 172 20.04 -8.22 9.18
C ARG A 172 19.60 -8.16 7.72
N PHE A 173 20.28 -7.35 6.91
CA PHE A 173 20.00 -7.23 5.48
C PHE A 173 20.51 -8.40 4.64
N THR A 174 21.56 -9.09 5.12
CA THR A 174 22.05 -10.33 4.49
C THR A 174 21.10 -11.50 4.73
N GLU A 175 20.47 -11.58 5.90
CA GLU A 175 19.48 -12.59 6.24
C GLU A 175 18.19 -12.46 5.38
N ASP A 176 17.59 -11.28 5.33
CA ASP A 176 16.46 -10.98 4.47
C ASP A 176 16.62 -9.59 3.86
N ALA A 177 17.01 -9.56 2.59
CA ALA A 177 17.22 -8.31 1.87
C ALA A 177 15.92 -7.47 1.73
N LEU A 178 14.71 -8.04 1.90
CA LEU A 178 13.48 -7.26 1.92
C LEU A 178 13.47 -6.23 3.06
N ARG A 179 14.22 -6.48 4.14
CA ARG A 179 14.37 -5.51 5.25
C ARG A 179 14.91 -4.16 4.78
N ILE A 180 15.65 -4.12 3.66
CA ILE A 180 16.11 -2.89 2.98
C ILE A 180 14.89 -2.03 2.58
N LEU A 181 13.94 -2.61 1.85
CA LEU A 181 12.70 -1.89 1.46
C LEU A 181 11.81 -1.58 2.66
N ARG A 182 11.81 -2.46 3.66
CA ARG A 182 11.07 -2.22 4.91
C ARG A 182 11.61 -1.01 5.66
N ALA A 183 12.93 -0.77 5.67
CA ALA A 183 13.53 0.43 6.28
C ALA A 183 12.98 1.71 5.62
N VAL A 184 13.00 1.77 4.28
CA VAL A 184 12.45 2.90 3.52
C VAL A 184 10.95 3.06 3.76
N ARG A 185 10.20 1.95 3.75
CA ARG A 185 8.76 1.97 4.04
C ARG A 185 8.45 2.47 5.45
N PHE A 186 9.19 2.03 6.48
CA PHE A 186 8.97 2.51 7.84
C PHE A 186 9.35 3.98 7.99
N SER A 187 10.40 4.44 7.31
CA SER A 187 10.72 5.87 7.22
C SER A 187 9.53 6.66 6.67
N ALA A 188 8.89 6.17 5.61
CA ALA A 188 7.72 6.81 5.00
C ALA A 188 6.44 6.69 5.85
N ALA A 189 6.22 5.57 6.53
CA ALA A 189 4.99 5.36 7.32
C ALA A 189 4.99 6.09 8.66
N LEU A 190 6.18 6.37 9.21
CA LEU A 190 6.35 6.96 10.54
C LEU A 190 6.92 8.37 10.52
N ASP A 191 7.42 8.84 9.38
CA ASP A 191 8.22 10.06 9.23
C ASP A 191 9.50 10.03 10.07
N PHE A 192 10.19 8.89 10.06
CA PHE A 192 11.41 8.68 10.81
C PHE A 192 12.63 8.69 9.89
N SER A 193 13.75 9.18 10.41
CA SER A 193 15.04 9.10 9.72
C SER A 193 15.63 7.69 9.87
N ILE A 194 16.36 7.23 8.85
CA ILE A 194 17.14 5.99 8.95
C ILE A 194 18.48 6.33 9.59
N GLU A 195 18.87 5.55 10.58
CA GLU A 195 20.16 5.69 11.26
C GLU A 195 21.32 5.49 10.27
N GLU A 196 22.43 6.22 10.46
CA GLU A 196 23.51 6.32 9.48
C GLU A 196 24.16 4.97 9.12
N GLU A 197 24.48 4.12 10.11
CA GLU A 197 25.05 2.78 9.85
C GLU A 197 24.03 1.87 9.15
N THR A 198 22.75 1.98 9.49
CA THR A 198 21.64 1.27 8.84
C THR A 198 21.51 1.73 7.39
N LEU A 199 21.60 3.04 7.12
CA LEU A 199 21.51 3.62 5.77
C LEU A 199 22.71 3.21 4.91
N GLN A 200 23.91 3.19 5.49
CA GLN A 200 25.11 2.74 4.80
C GLN A 200 25.02 1.25 4.42
N ALA A 201 24.61 0.40 5.36
CA ALA A 201 24.44 -1.03 5.13
C ALA A 201 23.35 -1.32 4.06
N LEU A 202 22.25 -0.57 4.10
CA LEU A 202 21.16 -0.64 3.12
C LEU A 202 21.67 -0.31 1.71
N THR A 203 22.45 0.76 1.56
CA THR A 203 23.04 1.19 0.28
C THR A 203 24.01 0.13 -0.26
N GLU A 204 24.89 -0.39 0.60
CA GLU A 204 25.88 -1.41 0.21
C GLU A 204 25.22 -2.74 -0.22
N LEU A 205 24.13 -3.12 0.43
CA LEU A 205 23.47 -4.41 0.22
C LEU A 205 22.22 -4.32 -0.68
N ALA A 206 21.90 -3.16 -1.26
CA ALA A 206 20.82 -2.98 -2.22
C ALA A 206 20.84 -4.03 -3.36
N PRO A 207 22.00 -4.47 -3.92
CA PRO A 207 22.03 -5.52 -4.96
C PRO A 207 21.42 -6.86 -4.54
N ASN A 208 21.32 -7.16 -3.24
CA ASN A 208 20.69 -8.38 -2.76
C ASN A 208 19.16 -8.40 -3.00
N LEU A 209 18.54 -7.26 -3.25
CA LEU A 209 17.12 -7.16 -3.61
C LEU A 209 16.77 -7.93 -4.89
N ARG A 210 17.73 -8.18 -5.78
CA ARG A 210 17.54 -9.03 -6.98
C ARG A 210 17.11 -10.46 -6.64
N LYS A 211 17.43 -10.93 -5.43
CA LYS A 211 17.07 -12.28 -4.95
C LYS A 211 15.64 -12.35 -4.38
N ILE A 212 14.99 -11.20 -4.16
CA ILE A 212 13.67 -11.13 -3.54
C ILE A 212 12.60 -11.26 -4.62
N SER A 213 11.52 -12.00 -4.29
CA SER A 213 10.40 -12.15 -5.21
C SER A 213 9.72 -10.81 -5.49
N ARG A 214 9.29 -10.63 -6.73
CA ARG A 214 8.72 -9.37 -7.22
C ARG A 214 7.43 -8.98 -6.47
N GLU A 215 6.65 -9.96 -6.04
CA GLU A 215 5.43 -9.76 -5.26
C GLU A 215 5.74 -9.18 -3.87
N ARG A 216 6.84 -9.62 -3.22
CA ARG A 216 7.27 -9.05 -1.94
C ARG A 216 7.76 -7.61 -2.10
N ILE A 217 8.51 -7.33 -3.17
CA ILE A 217 8.96 -5.97 -3.50
C ILE A 217 7.75 -5.07 -3.75
N GLN A 218 6.80 -5.51 -4.59
CA GLN A 218 5.55 -4.80 -4.88
C GLN A 218 4.81 -4.45 -3.59
N ALA A 219 4.64 -5.41 -2.68
CA ALA A 219 3.90 -5.20 -1.43
C ALA A 219 4.55 -4.15 -0.51
N GLU A 220 5.88 -4.06 -0.45
CA GLU A 220 6.56 -3.03 0.34
C GLU A 220 6.50 -1.66 -0.34
N LEU A 221 6.66 -1.60 -1.68
CA LEU A 221 6.49 -0.36 -2.44
C LEU A 221 5.07 0.19 -2.36
N GLU A 222 4.05 -0.67 -2.45
CA GLU A 222 2.66 -0.29 -2.26
C GLU A 222 2.44 0.40 -0.91
N LYS A 223 2.91 -0.23 0.17
CA LYS A 223 2.81 0.33 1.52
C LYS A 223 3.59 1.64 1.68
N LEU A 224 4.71 1.78 1.00
CA LEU A 224 5.50 3.01 0.97
C LEU A 224 4.72 4.11 0.26
N LEU A 225 4.25 3.85 -0.96
CA LEU A 225 3.50 4.84 -1.74
C LEU A 225 2.18 5.23 -1.05
N MET A 226 1.49 4.29 -0.38
CA MET A 226 0.24 4.57 0.35
C MET A 226 0.46 5.17 1.76
N SER A 227 1.71 5.48 2.13
CA SER A 227 2.03 6.12 3.41
C SER A 227 1.62 7.59 3.48
N ASP A 228 1.81 8.21 4.65
CA ASP A 228 1.61 9.65 4.85
C ASP A 228 2.76 10.48 4.27
N HIS A 229 3.95 9.88 4.11
CA HIS A 229 5.17 10.54 3.63
C HIS A 229 5.73 9.81 2.40
N PRO A 230 4.99 9.80 1.25
CA PRO A 230 5.43 9.11 0.04
C PRO A 230 6.68 9.73 -0.59
N GLU A 231 7.04 10.97 -0.23
CA GLU A 231 8.27 11.65 -0.64
C GLU A 231 9.53 10.92 -0.17
N ARG A 232 9.44 10.12 0.90
CA ARG A 232 10.53 9.25 1.34
C ARG A 232 10.93 8.20 0.30
N ALA A 233 10.15 8.04 -0.77
CA ALA A 233 10.54 7.29 -1.96
C ALA A 233 11.84 7.82 -2.59
N GLU A 234 12.26 9.06 -2.31
CA GLU A 234 13.57 9.59 -2.68
C GLU A 234 14.72 8.67 -2.28
N LEU A 235 14.61 8.00 -1.12
CA LEU A 235 15.62 7.08 -0.63
C LEU A 235 15.87 5.91 -1.58
N LEU A 236 14.86 5.46 -2.33
CA LEU A 236 15.02 4.41 -3.33
C LEU A 236 16.01 4.81 -4.45
N PHE A 237 16.06 6.11 -4.76
CA PHE A 237 16.94 6.66 -5.78
C PHE A 237 18.33 6.92 -5.23
N PHE A 238 18.44 7.60 -4.08
CA PHE A 238 19.75 7.97 -3.50
C PHE A 238 20.56 6.78 -3.00
N THR A 239 19.90 5.67 -2.63
CA THR A 239 20.58 4.46 -2.14
C THR A 239 20.80 3.42 -3.23
N GLY A 240 20.48 3.72 -4.49
CA GLY A 240 20.69 2.80 -5.60
C GLY A 240 19.77 1.58 -5.61
N ILE A 241 18.63 1.63 -4.92
CA ILE A 241 17.65 0.54 -4.89
C ILE A 241 16.91 0.42 -6.23
N ILE A 242 16.60 1.53 -6.89
CA ILE A 242 15.81 1.54 -8.15
C ILE A 242 16.34 0.57 -9.20
N PRO A 243 17.64 0.59 -9.60
CA PRO A 243 18.16 -0.32 -10.60
C PRO A 243 18.16 -1.80 -10.18
N GLU A 244 18.05 -2.06 -8.87
CA GLU A 244 18.04 -3.42 -8.33
C GLU A 244 16.64 -4.06 -8.32
N ILE A 245 15.62 -3.21 -8.27
CA ILE A 245 14.22 -3.66 -8.23
C ILE A 245 13.50 -3.54 -9.59
N PHE A 246 14.03 -2.70 -10.51
CA PHE A 246 13.46 -2.48 -11.83
C PHE A 246 14.47 -2.85 -12.92
N ASP A 247 14.32 -4.05 -13.48
CA ASP A 247 15.21 -4.55 -14.53
C ASP A 247 15.18 -3.63 -15.77
N GLY A 248 16.35 -3.15 -16.17
CA GLY A 248 16.50 -2.34 -17.39
C GLY A 248 15.90 -0.92 -17.30
N CYS A 249 15.45 -0.49 -16.14
CA CYS A 249 14.99 0.88 -15.94
C CYS A 249 16.21 1.81 -15.97
N PRO A 250 16.31 2.77 -16.92
CA PRO A 250 17.35 3.77 -16.85
C PRO A 250 17.22 4.53 -15.53
N GLN A 251 18.34 4.82 -14.90
CA GLN A 251 18.34 5.70 -13.72
C GLN A 251 17.62 6.99 -14.09
N VAL A 252 16.80 7.50 -13.19
CA VAL A 252 16.23 8.84 -13.31
C VAL A 252 17.41 9.81 -13.39
N THR A 253 17.73 10.24 -14.61
CA THR A 253 18.93 11.01 -14.90
C THR A 253 18.76 12.50 -14.65
N ALA A 254 17.50 12.97 -14.48
CA ALA A 254 17.18 14.36 -14.25
C ALA A 254 16.72 14.56 -12.80
N GLN A 255 17.52 15.26 -12.02
CA GLN A 255 17.22 15.63 -10.63
C GLN A 255 15.90 16.43 -10.52
N GLU A 256 15.58 17.25 -11.53
CA GLU A 256 14.33 18.00 -11.64
C GLU A 256 13.11 17.06 -11.76
N SER A 257 13.21 16.00 -12.56
CA SER A 257 12.14 15.01 -12.72
C SER A 257 11.83 14.25 -11.42
N LEU A 258 12.83 13.99 -10.59
CA LEU A 258 12.64 13.37 -9.27
C LEU A 258 11.93 14.34 -8.31
N ALA A 259 12.34 15.59 -8.24
CA ALA A 259 11.73 16.61 -7.38
C ALA A 259 10.26 16.84 -7.73
N ASP A 260 9.94 16.87 -9.04
CA ASP A 260 8.56 17.00 -9.51
C ASP A 260 7.72 15.78 -9.11
N MET A 261 8.23 14.58 -9.31
CA MET A 261 7.55 13.34 -8.92
C MET A 261 7.25 13.31 -7.42
N LEU A 262 8.22 13.65 -6.57
CA LEU A 262 8.05 13.68 -5.11
C LEU A 262 7.00 14.73 -4.70
N THR A 263 7.05 15.91 -5.34
CA THR A 263 6.05 16.97 -5.11
C THR A 263 4.65 16.52 -5.49
N GLN A 264 4.50 15.84 -6.63
CA GLN A 264 3.23 15.29 -7.10
C GLN A 264 2.70 14.19 -6.15
N LEU A 265 3.57 13.31 -5.66
CA LEU A 265 3.21 12.29 -4.67
C LEU A 265 2.69 12.91 -3.37
N CYS A 266 3.33 13.96 -2.85
CA CYS A 266 2.88 14.68 -1.65
C CYS A 266 1.49 15.29 -1.79
N ARG A 267 1.17 15.81 -2.99
CA ARG A 267 -0.12 16.46 -3.28
C ARG A 267 -1.25 15.46 -3.54
N SER A 268 -0.90 14.21 -3.84
CA SER A 268 -1.87 13.20 -4.25
C SER A 268 -2.60 12.57 -3.08
N PRO A 269 -3.87 12.18 -3.27
CA PRO A 269 -4.57 11.32 -2.32
C PRO A 269 -3.93 9.94 -2.24
N LYS A 270 -4.22 9.19 -1.17
CA LYS A 270 -3.76 7.80 -0.99
C LYS A 270 -4.59 6.85 -1.85
N GLN A 271 -4.45 6.97 -3.16
CA GLN A 271 -5.16 6.14 -4.14
C GLN A 271 -4.16 5.36 -4.97
N HIS A 272 -4.40 4.06 -5.11
CA HIS A 272 -3.51 3.10 -5.73
C HIS A 272 -3.07 3.53 -7.14
N TYR A 273 -4.03 3.75 -8.05
CA TYR A 273 -3.72 4.09 -9.45
C TYR A 273 -3.05 5.46 -9.58
N VAL A 274 -3.47 6.42 -8.75
CA VAL A 274 -2.91 7.77 -8.76
C VAL A 274 -1.43 7.74 -8.38
N ARG A 275 -1.11 7.19 -7.21
CA ARG A 275 0.26 7.20 -6.68
C ARG A 275 1.22 6.36 -7.50
N TRP A 276 0.78 5.20 -7.99
CA TRP A 276 1.61 4.42 -8.91
C TRP A 276 1.87 5.14 -10.24
N SER A 277 0.86 5.77 -10.82
CA SER A 277 1.04 6.52 -12.06
C SER A 277 1.97 7.72 -11.91
N LEU A 278 1.92 8.42 -10.75
CA LEU A 278 2.83 9.52 -10.44
C LEU A 278 4.26 9.02 -10.22
N PHE A 279 4.44 7.96 -9.43
CA PHE A 279 5.74 7.36 -9.17
C PHE A 279 6.40 6.85 -10.46
N LEU A 280 5.64 6.17 -11.32
CA LEU A 280 6.12 5.71 -12.61
C LEU A 280 6.39 6.84 -13.61
N GLY A 281 5.73 7.98 -13.47
CA GLY A 281 5.99 9.15 -14.32
C GLY A 281 7.40 9.73 -14.21
N GLY A 282 8.10 9.43 -13.10
CA GLY A 282 9.52 9.73 -12.89
C GLY A 282 10.49 8.67 -13.40
N LEU A 283 9.98 7.55 -13.95
CA LEU A 283 10.75 6.40 -14.40
C LEU A 283 10.43 6.10 -15.86
N ALA A 284 11.36 5.47 -16.60
CA ALA A 284 11.04 4.82 -17.87
C ALA A 284 10.26 3.53 -17.56
N TYR A 285 8.94 3.66 -17.41
CA TYR A 285 8.10 2.66 -16.74
C TYR A 285 7.66 1.48 -17.60
N GLU A 286 7.98 1.48 -18.89
CA GLU A 286 7.59 0.43 -19.82
C GLU A 286 8.08 -0.94 -19.30
N GLY A 287 7.14 -1.80 -18.94
CA GLY A 287 7.41 -3.12 -18.39
C GLY A 287 7.61 -3.19 -16.85
N VAL A 288 7.81 -2.06 -16.14
CA VAL A 288 8.02 -2.05 -14.68
C VAL A 288 6.86 -2.74 -13.94
N LEU A 289 5.61 -2.36 -14.23
CA LEU A 289 4.44 -2.96 -13.58
C LEU A 289 4.32 -4.47 -13.87
N LYS A 290 4.64 -4.90 -15.10
CA LYS A 290 4.68 -6.34 -15.43
C LYS A 290 5.77 -7.07 -14.66
N SER A 291 6.97 -6.46 -14.55
CA SER A 291 8.08 -7.04 -13.79
C SER A 291 7.73 -7.20 -12.31
N LEU A 292 6.96 -6.27 -11.74
CA LEU A 292 6.46 -6.32 -10.37
C LEU A 292 5.22 -7.20 -10.19
N LYS A 293 4.76 -7.91 -11.23
CA LYS A 293 3.61 -8.83 -11.17
C LYS A 293 2.27 -8.16 -10.84
N PHE A 294 2.07 -6.93 -11.29
CA PHE A 294 0.75 -6.31 -11.21
C PHE A 294 -0.28 -7.00 -12.11
N ASP A 295 -1.54 -6.89 -11.73
CA ASP A 295 -2.65 -7.35 -12.56
C ASP A 295 -2.84 -6.47 -13.80
N ASN A 296 -3.46 -7.05 -14.84
CA ASN A 296 -3.66 -6.39 -16.13
C ASN A 296 -4.55 -5.14 -16.03
N LYS A 297 -5.45 -5.06 -15.02
CA LYS A 297 -6.30 -3.88 -14.82
C LYS A 297 -5.45 -2.70 -14.37
N THR A 298 -4.62 -2.90 -13.36
CA THR A 298 -3.69 -1.87 -12.85
C THR A 298 -2.75 -1.38 -13.93
N ILE A 299 -2.13 -2.30 -14.69
CA ILE A 299 -1.21 -1.94 -15.78
C ILE A 299 -1.92 -1.03 -16.80
N ARG A 300 -3.09 -1.45 -17.29
CA ARG A 300 -3.86 -0.69 -18.28
C ARG A 300 -4.31 0.68 -17.78
N ILE A 301 -4.68 0.81 -16.50
CA ILE A 301 -5.08 2.08 -15.92
C ILE A 301 -3.90 3.04 -15.84
N CYS A 302 -2.76 2.59 -15.34
CA CYS A 302 -1.55 3.41 -15.30
C CYS A 302 -1.07 3.83 -16.69
N GLU A 303 -1.14 2.94 -17.69
CA GLU A 303 -0.84 3.26 -19.10
C GLU A 303 -1.78 4.36 -19.61
N LYS A 304 -3.07 4.28 -19.34
CA LYS A 304 -4.04 5.32 -19.72
C LYS A 304 -3.75 6.65 -19.02
N TYR A 305 -3.52 6.65 -17.72
CA TYR A 305 -3.20 7.88 -16.99
C TYR A 305 -1.95 8.55 -17.56
N HIS A 306 -0.96 7.77 -17.93
CA HIS A 306 0.23 8.30 -18.58
C HIS A 306 -0.05 8.82 -19.99
N ALA A 307 -0.76 8.08 -20.84
CA ALA A 307 -1.11 8.48 -22.21
C ALA A 307 -1.92 9.79 -22.23
N TYR A 308 -2.82 9.97 -21.27
CA TYR A 308 -3.65 11.18 -21.15
C TYR A 308 -3.10 12.22 -20.18
N ARG A 309 -1.84 12.09 -19.73
CA ARG A 309 -1.21 13.00 -18.75
C ARG A 309 -1.18 14.46 -19.20
N GLN A 310 -1.04 14.71 -20.50
CA GLN A 310 -0.93 16.04 -21.13
C GLN A 310 -2.22 16.43 -21.86
N GLU A 311 -3.26 15.60 -21.84
CA GLU A 311 -4.53 15.90 -22.51
C GLU A 311 -5.15 17.16 -21.93
N LYS A 312 -5.52 18.10 -22.81
CA LYS A 312 -6.14 19.36 -22.36
C LYS A 312 -7.53 19.12 -21.82
N LEU A 313 -7.78 19.41 -20.56
CA LEU A 313 -9.11 19.36 -19.99
C LEU A 313 -9.98 20.50 -20.51
N CYS A 314 -11.22 20.19 -20.84
CA CYS A 314 -12.22 21.14 -21.31
C CYS A 314 -13.52 20.99 -20.51
N ALA A 315 -14.06 22.12 -20.01
CA ALA A 315 -15.31 22.14 -19.25
C ALA A 315 -16.55 22.07 -20.19
N ASP A 316 -16.65 20.97 -20.93
CA ASP A 316 -17.74 20.66 -21.84
C ASP A 316 -18.21 19.22 -21.60
N LYS A 317 -19.54 19.01 -21.39
CA LYS A 317 -20.09 17.67 -21.05
C LYS A 317 -19.80 16.61 -22.13
N SER A 318 -19.83 17.00 -23.43
CA SER A 318 -19.53 16.06 -24.53
C SER A 318 -18.06 15.60 -24.47
N VAL A 319 -17.14 16.56 -24.35
CA VAL A 319 -15.69 16.26 -24.24
C VAL A 319 -15.42 15.39 -23.00
N ILE A 320 -16.05 15.72 -21.88
CA ILE A 320 -15.88 14.96 -20.63
C ILE A 320 -16.40 13.52 -20.77
N ARG A 321 -17.57 13.29 -21.40
CA ARG A 321 -18.11 11.92 -21.63
C ARG A 321 -17.14 11.09 -22.48
N HIS A 322 -16.63 11.64 -23.60
CA HIS A 322 -15.66 10.94 -24.44
C HIS A 322 -14.37 10.61 -23.67
N LEU A 323 -13.85 11.58 -22.92
CA LEU A 323 -12.63 11.37 -22.12
C LEU A 323 -12.87 10.32 -21.02
N ALA A 324 -14.00 10.37 -20.32
CA ALA A 324 -14.35 9.42 -19.27
C ALA A 324 -14.50 7.99 -19.80
N VAL A 325 -15.07 7.81 -20.98
CA VAL A 325 -15.14 6.50 -21.65
C VAL A 325 -13.77 5.99 -22.04
N ASN A 326 -12.88 6.85 -22.55
CA ASN A 326 -11.51 6.49 -22.92
C ASN A 326 -10.67 6.10 -21.69
N ILE A 327 -10.77 6.82 -20.61
CA ILE A 327 -10.06 6.56 -19.35
C ILE A 327 -10.66 5.33 -18.65
N GLY A 328 -11.97 5.31 -18.49
CA GLY A 328 -12.80 4.42 -17.69
C GLY A 328 -13.68 5.24 -16.76
N SER A 329 -14.98 5.14 -16.93
CA SER A 329 -15.93 5.93 -16.14
C SER A 329 -15.87 5.61 -14.65
N ASP A 330 -15.57 4.37 -14.28
CA ASP A 330 -15.43 3.91 -12.89
C ASP A 330 -14.21 4.49 -12.15
N ILE A 331 -13.24 5.03 -12.89
CA ILE A 331 -11.98 5.55 -12.34
C ILE A 331 -11.70 7.01 -12.76
N PHE A 332 -12.68 7.69 -13.35
CA PHE A 332 -12.46 9.03 -13.90
C PHE A 332 -12.24 10.09 -12.81
N PHE A 333 -12.87 9.96 -11.64
CA PHE A 333 -12.55 10.83 -10.50
C PHE A 333 -11.11 10.64 -10.01
N ASP A 334 -10.60 9.41 -9.96
CA ASP A 334 -9.20 9.12 -9.61
C ASP A 334 -8.26 9.73 -10.66
N TYR A 335 -8.65 9.69 -11.95
CA TYR A 335 -7.89 10.36 -13.01
C TYR A 335 -7.86 11.89 -12.82
N LEU A 336 -8.95 12.52 -12.41
CA LEU A 336 -8.95 13.96 -12.09
C LEU A 336 -8.06 14.29 -10.88
N ASP A 337 -8.02 13.40 -9.89
CA ASP A 337 -7.09 13.52 -8.75
C ASP A 337 -5.61 13.38 -9.19
N PHE A 338 -5.34 12.45 -10.14
CA PHE A 338 -4.02 12.34 -10.76
C PHE A 338 -3.64 13.63 -11.51
N ARG A 339 -4.54 14.21 -12.31
CA ARG A 339 -4.30 15.47 -13.04
C ARG A 339 -4.07 16.65 -12.09
N GLN A 340 -4.82 16.71 -10.99
CA GLN A 340 -4.63 17.69 -9.94
C GLN A 340 -3.24 17.58 -9.31
N ALA A 341 -2.79 16.38 -9.01
CA ALA A 341 -1.47 16.14 -8.43
C ALA A 341 -0.33 16.48 -9.40
N VAL A 342 -0.50 16.19 -10.70
CA VAL A 342 0.44 16.60 -11.77
C VAL A 342 0.62 18.12 -11.81
N GLY A 343 -0.47 18.87 -11.60
CA GLY A 343 -0.42 20.33 -11.43
C GLY A 343 -0.22 21.15 -12.72
N ASN A 344 -0.49 20.55 -13.89
CA ASN A 344 -0.35 21.21 -15.19
C ASN A 344 -1.64 21.91 -15.67
N GLU A 345 -2.73 21.81 -14.90
CA GLU A 345 -4.04 22.34 -15.24
C GLU A 345 -4.38 23.58 -14.41
N ASP A 346 -5.21 24.45 -14.99
CA ASP A 346 -5.86 25.51 -14.23
C ASP A 346 -6.82 24.87 -13.18
N PRO A 347 -6.64 25.16 -11.88
CA PRO A 347 -7.50 24.62 -10.82
C PRO A 347 -8.98 24.91 -11.05
N GLN A 348 -9.34 26.05 -11.67
CA GLN A 348 -10.73 26.40 -11.96
C GLN A 348 -11.33 25.49 -13.05
N VAL A 349 -10.54 25.20 -14.08
CA VAL A 349 -10.98 24.27 -15.15
C VAL A 349 -11.16 22.87 -14.58
N LEU A 350 -10.22 22.42 -13.77
CA LEU A 350 -10.29 21.09 -13.13
C LEU A 350 -11.55 20.94 -12.26
N GLU A 351 -11.85 21.94 -11.44
CA GLU A 351 -13.05 21.95 -10.60
C GLU A 351 -14.34 21.97 -11.42
N GLN A 352 -14.36 22.74 -12.51
CA GLN A 352 -15.50 22.75 -13.43
C GLN A 352 -15.70 21.38 -14.09
N VAL A 353 -14.63 20.74 -14.56
CA VAL A 353 -14.68 19.40 -15.14
C VAL A 353 -15.21 18.39 -14.10
N ARG A 354 -14.71 18.45 -12.87
CA ARG A 354 -15.16 17.58 -11.78
C ARG A 354 -16.67 17.73 -11.51
N ARG A 355 -17.14 18.96 -11.42
CA ARG A 355 -18.57 19.25 -11.23
C ARG A 355 -19.41 18.73 -12.40
N LEU A 356 -19.01 19.04 -13.64
CA LEU A 356 -19.74 18.59 -14.82
C LEU A 356 -19.77 17.06 -14.96
N TYR A 357 -18.68 16.39 -14.57
CA TYR A 357 -18.65 14.93 -14.55
C TYR A 357 -19.59 14.36 -13.46
N GLN A 358 -19.67 14.99 -12.30
CA GLN A 358 -20.65 14.61 -11.29
C GLN A 358 -22.09 14.77 -11.82
N GLU A 359 -22.40 15.87 -12.52
CA GLU A 359 -23.70 16.07 -13.17
C GLU A 359 -23.99 14.97 -14.21
N ILE A 360 -23.00 14.58 -15.05
CA ILE A 360 -23.12 13.49 -16.03
C ILE A 360 -23.49 12.17 -15.33
N VAL A 361 -22.87 11.88 -14.20
CA VAL A 361 -23.16 10.67 -13.40
C VAL A 361 -24.55 10.76 -12.76
N ASP A 362 -24.90 11.89 -12.18
CA ASP A 362 -26.19 12.11 -11.51
C ASP A 362 -27.38 12.11 -12.50
N ASP A 363 -27.17 12.65 -13.70
CA ASP A 363 -28.13 12.64 -14.80
C ASP A 363 -28.31 11.23 -15.41
N GLY A 364 -27.41 10.28 -15.10
CA GLY A 364 -27.44 8.92 -15.63
C GLY A 364 -27.07 8.83 -17.11
N ASP A 365 -26.20 9.73 -17.60
CA ASP A 365 -25.75 9.72 -18.98
C ASP A 365 -25.03 8.40 -19.32
N ALA A 366 -25.27 7.87 -20.52
CA ALA A 366 -24.63 6.64 -20.97
C ALA A 366 -23.11 6.83 -21.17
N LEU A 367 -22.31 6.10 -20.38
CA LEU A 367 -20.84 6.08 -20.42
C LEU A 367 -20.30 4.71 -20.88
N SER A 368 -21.18 3.82 -21.32
CA SER A 368 -20.83 2.52 -21.91
C SER A 368 -21.86 2.09 -22.98
N LEU A 369 -21.42 1.25 -23.92
CA LEU A 369 -22.33 0.68 -24.93
C LEU A 369 -23.50 -0.10 -24.32
N LYS A 370 -23.38 -0.59 -23.07
CA LYS A 370 -24.44 -1.32 -22.38
C LYS A 370 -25.57 -0.42 -21.93
N GLU A 371 -25.31 0.89 -21.79
CA GLU A 371 -26.25 1.90 -21.33
C GLU A 371 -26.98 2.61 -22.50
N LEU A 372 -26.66 2.24 -23.75
CA LEU A 372 -27.44 2.70 -24.89
C LEU A 372 -28.89 2.18 -24.83
N ALA A 373 -29.84 3.03 -25.16
CA ALA A 373 -31.25 2.67 -25.26
C ALA A 373 -31.56 1.66 -26.38
N VAL A 374 -30.59 1.38 -27.26
CA VAL A 374 -30.65 0.34 -28.28
C VAL A 374 -29.49 -0.62 -28.09
N ASN A 375 -29.72 -1.90 -28.37
CA ASN A 375 -28.76 -2.97 -28.30
C ASN A 375 -28.83 -3.89 -29.51
N GLY A 376 -27.93 -4.89 -29.61
CA GLY A 376 -27.90 -5.79 -30.75
C GLY A 376 -29.21 -6.53 -31.00
N LYS A 377 -30.02 -6.84 -29.98
CA LYS A 377 -31.35 -7.49 -30.12
C LYS A 377 -32.31 -6.55 -30.83
N ILE A 378 -32.40 -5.31 -30.34
CA ILE A 378 -33.29 -4.28 -30.95
C ILE A 378 -32.88 -4.01 -32.40
N LEU A 379 -31.59 -3.93 -32.70
CA LEU A 379 -31.09 -3.74 -34.06
C LEU A 379 -31.41 -4.95 -34.96
N SER A 380 -31.35 -6.17 -34.44
CA SER A 380 -31.77 -7.37 -35.19
C SER A 380 -33.27 -7.36 -35.51
N GLU A 381 -34.11 -6.98 -34.57
CA GLU A 381 -35.56 -6.78 -34.78
C GLU A 381 -35.83 -5.67 -35.83
N TYR A 382 -34.92 -4.71 -35.94
CA TYR A 382 -34.99 -3.62 -36.93
C TYR A 382 -34.36 -3.99 -38.29
N GLY A 383 -33.97 -5.26 -38.48
CA GLY A 383 -33.48 -5.79 -39.75
C GLY A 383 -31.98 -5.59 -39.99
N ILE A 384 -31.19 -5.35 -38.93
CA ILE A 384 -29.70 -5.31 -39.00
C ILE A 384 -29.18 -6.63 -38.48
N GLY A 385 -28.58 -7.43 -39.36
CA GLY A 385 -28.04 -8.74 -39.01
C GLY A 385 -26.83 -8.66 -38.03
N PRO A 386 -26.61 -9.71 -37.24
CA PRO A 386 -25.45 -9.77 -36.35
C PRO A 386 -24.15 -9.78 -37.15
N GLY A 387 -23.12 -9.05 -36.68
CA GLY A 387 -21.81 -9.00 -37.33
C GLY A 387 -21.12 -7.65 -37.16
N ALA A 388 -20.05 -7.46 -37.92
CA ALA A 388 -19.21 -6.25 -37.83
C ALA A 388 -19.99 -4.95 -38.08
N GLU A 389 -20.98 -4.98 -38.99
CA GLU A 389 -21.83 -3.83 -39.31
C GLU A 389 -22.66 -3.39 -38.11
N MET A 390 -23.29 -4.33 -37.38
CA MET A 390 -24.03 -4.04 -36.17
C MET A 390 -23.13 -3.38 -35.12
N GLY A 391 -21.90 -3.90 -34.92
CA GLY A 391 -20.92 -3.32 -34.02
C GLY A 391 -20.55 -1.88 -34.41
N ARG A 392 -20.36 -1.63 -35.72
CA ARG A 392 -20.07 -0.28 -36.23
C ARG A 392 -21.22 0.68 -35.95
N ILE A 393 -22.45 0.27 -36.23
CA ILE A 393 -23.65 1.09 -35.97
C ILE A 393 -23.79 1.41 -34.48
N LEU A 394 -23.60 0.43 -33.58
CA LEU A 394 -23.69 0.66 -32.14
C LEU A 394 -22.63 1.66 -31.68
N ASN A 395 -21.39 1.57 -32.18
CA ASN A 395 -20.33 2.52 -31.85
C ASN A 395 -20.62 3.92 -32.37
N GLU A 396 -21.14 4.05 -33.60
CA GLU A 396 -21.53 5.35 -34.17
C GLU A 396 -22.69 6.00 -33.37
N LEU A 397 -23.68 5.22 -32.95
CA LEU A 397 -24.76 5.72 -32.11
C LEU A 397 -24.25 6.13 -30.72
N PHE A 398 -23.33 5.36 -30.17
CA PHE A 398 -22.73 5.67 -28.87
C PHE A 398 -21.94 6.97 -28.92
N ASP A 399 -21.17 7.20 -29.98
CA ASP A 399 -20.42 8.44 -30.18
C ASP A 399 -21.35 9.67 -30.29
N LEU A 400 -22.50 9.53 -30.97
CA LEU A 400 -23.55 10.56 -31.02
C LEU A 400 -24.14 10.81 -29.63
N VAL A 401 -24.41 9.78 -28.84
CA VAL A 401 -24.92 9.90 -27.48
C VAL A 401 -23.89 10.53 -26.53
N LEU A 402 -22.62 10.22 -26.69
CA LEU A 402 -21.55 10.89 -25.93
C LEU A 402 -21.49 12.39 -26.27
N THR A 403 -21.81 12.75 -27.52
CA THR A 403 -21.89 14.15 -27.93
C THR A 403 -23.13 14.83 -27.38
N ASP A 404 -24.30 14.20 -27.48
CA ASP A 404 -25.59 14.70 -26.96
C ASP A 404 -26.33 13.56 -26.25
N ALA A 405 -26.30 13.57 -24.90
CA ALA A 405 -26.95 12.54 -24.08
C ALA A 405 -28.46 12.46 -24.28
N GLY A 406 -29.10 13.56 -24.68
CA GLY A 406 -30.57 13.60 -24.98
C GLY A 406 -30.95 12.69 -26.16
N LEU A 407 -30.00 12.27 -26.98
CA LEU A 407 -30.24 11.32 -28.06
C LEU A 407 -30.42 9.88 -27.59
N ASN A 408 -30.13 9.57 -26.31
CA ASN A 408 -30.18 8.18 -25.81
C ASN A 408 -31.65 7.71 -25.56
N GLU A 409 -32.49 7.89 -26.55
CA GLU A 409 -33.86 7.37 -26.58
C GLU A 409 -34.03 6.39 -27.74
N LYS A 410 -34.70 5.25 -27.51
CA LYS A 410 -34.84 4.18 -28.50
C LYS A 410 -35.39 4.70 -29.83
N GLU A 411 -36.44 5.52 -29.80
CA GLU A 411 -37.06 6.04 -31.00
C GLU A 411 -36.18 7.01 -31.77
N MET A 412 -35.43 7.86 -31.05
CA MET A 412 -34.49 8.80 -31.67
C MET A 412 -33.34 8.06 -32.36
N LEU A 413 -32.75 7.09 -31.68
CA LEU A 413 -31.64 6.29 -32.23
C LEU A 413 -32.06 5.47 -33.45
N LEU A 414 -33.28 4.91 -33.45
CA LEU A 414 -33.81 4.20 -34.61
C LEU A 414 -34.12 5.13 -35.79
N LYS A 415 -34.60 6.36 -35.59
CA LYS A 415 -34.76 7.39 -36.64
C LYS A 415 -33.40 7.75 -37.28
N ILE A 416 -32.33 7.91 -36.48
CA ILE A 416 -31.00 8.19 -37.01
C ILE A 416 -30.54 7.06 -37.95
N ILE A 417 -30.75 5.80 -37.56
CA ILE A 417 -30.44 4.66 -38.43
C ILE A 417 -31.21 4.67 -39.73
N SER A 418 -32.54 4.99 -39.69
CA SER A 418 -33.40 5.03 -40.87
C SER A 418 -32.93 6.08 -41.88
N SER A 419 -32.59 7.29 -41.41
CA SER A 419 -32.09 8.37 -42.26
C SER A 419 -30.79 8.04 -42.98
N LYS A 420 -29.88 7.26 -42.32
CA LYS A 420 -28.62 6.79 -42.92
C LYS A 420 -28.83 5.67 -43.94
N LYS A 421 -29.88 4.88 -43.87
CA LYS A 421 -30.21 3.84 -44.86
C LYS A 421 -30.76 4.41 -46.19
N THR A 422 -31.24 5.65 -46.16
CA THR A 422 -31.84 6.31 -47.34
C THR A 422 -30.88 7.24 -48.04
N SER A 423 -29.69 7.44 -47.55
CA SER A 423 -28.59 8.21 -48.16
C SER A 423 -27.49 7.27 -48.68
#